data_2615da2c933c40bd34331521e85d7218
#
_entry.id   2615da2c933c40bd34331521e85d7218
#
_cell.length_a   1.000
_cell.length_b   1.000
_cell.length_c   1.000
_cell.angle_alpha   90.00
_cell.angle_beta   90.00
_cell.angle_gamma   90.00
#
_symmetry.space_group_name_H-M   'P 1'
#
loop_
_entity.id
_entity.type
_entity.pdbx_description
1 polymer ?
#
loop_
_entity_poly.entity_id
_entity_poly.type
_entity_poly.pdbx_seq_one_letter_code
_entity_poly.pdbx_strand_id
1 'polypeptide(L)'
;MTTTEYRPRQIEFARRNLNYTVMSKRRLLELVQKKYVSGWDDPRMPTLCGLRRRGYTPESIRMFAEKVGVARREIVVDMALLEYCVREHLNKTAPRVMAVLDPVKVVIDNYPEGETEYMEIENNPA
;
A
#
# COMPACT_ATOMS: atom_id res chain seq x y z
N MET A 1 -12.46 -43.16 -21.05
CA MET A 1 -11.85 -42.19 -21.99
C MET A 1 -12.64 -40.89 -21.89
N THR A 2 -12.09 -39.87 -21.29
CA THR A 2 -12.74 -38.56 -21.17
C THR A 2 -12.56 -37.80 -22.47
N THR A 3 -13.70 -37.53 -23.12
CA THR A 3 -13.80 -36.87 -24.45
C THR A 3 -13.77 -35.34 -24.34
N THR A 4 -12.98 -34.78 -23.46
CA THR A 4 -12.84 -33.32 -23.39
C THR A 4 -11.67 -32.86 -24.25
N GLU A 5 -11.93 -31.99 -25.22
CA GLU A 5 -10.90 -31.31 -26.03
C GLU A 5 -9.97 -30.43 -25.16
N TYR A 6 -10.39 -30.11 -23.95
CA TYR A 6 -9.61 -29.31 -23.02
C TYR A 6 -8.47 -30.12 -22.41
N ARG A 7 -7.23 -29.70 -22.67
CA ARG A 7 -6.01 -30.24 -22.05
C ARG A 7 -5.55 -29.27 -20.96
N PRO A 8 -5.76 -29.57 -19.68
CA PRO A 8 -5.25 -28.73 -18.59
C PRO A 8 -3.71 -28.69 -18.65
N ARG A 9 -3.15 -27.51 -18.35
CA ARG A 9 -1.70 -27.32 -18.27
C ARG A 9 -1.33 -27.04 -16.81
N GLN A 10 -0.32 -27.70 -16.32
CA GLN A 10 0.33 -27.33 -15.08
C GLN A 10 1.39 -26.28 -15.40
N ILE A 11 1.27 -25.12 -14.76
CA ILE A 11 2.21 -24.01 -14.92
C ILE A 11 2.89 -23.79 -13.59
N GLU A 12 4.21 -23.89 -13.57
CA GLU A 12 5.02 -23.60 -12.42
C GLU A 12 5.68 -22.23 -12.55
N PHE A 13 5.69 -21.50 -11.45
CA PHE A 13 6.34 -20.20 -11.35
C PHE A 13 7.02 -20.05 -10.00
N ALA A 14 8.07 -19.24 -9.98
CA ALA A 14 8.84 -19.01 -8.77
C ALA A 14 8.12 -18.13 -7.75
N ARG A 15 8.49 -18.30 -6.50
CA ARG A 15 8.07 -17.41 -5.41
C ARG A 15 8.69 -16.03 -5.62
N ARG A 16 7.90 -15.00 -5.38
CA ARG A 16 8.38 -13.62 -5.28
C ARG A 16 8.88 -13.38 -3.87
N ASN A 17 10.14 -13.04 -3.73
CA ASN A 17 10.74 -12.61 -2.48
C ASN A 17 10.91 -11.09 -2.50
N LEU A 18 10.68 -10.45 -1.37
CA LEU A 18 10.99 -9.04 -1.16
C LEU A 18 12.24 -8.94 -0.29
N ASN A 19 13.13 -8.00 -0.62
CA ASN A 19 14.23 -7.68 0.28
C ASN A 19 13.68 -7.08 1.59
N TYR A 20 14.46 -7.14 2.65
CA TYR A 20 14.09 -6.65 3.99
C TYR A 20 12.76 -7.17 4.56
N THR A 21 12.19 -8.23 3.94
CA THR A 21 10.87 -8.74 4.32
C THR A 21 10.90 -10.26 4.47
N VAL A 22 10.41 -10.74 5.60
CA VAL A 22 10.29 -12.19 5.85
C VAL A 22 8.98 -12.70 5.25
N MET A 23 9.08 -13.47 4.15
CA MET A 23 7.94 -14.07 3.45
C MET A 23 7.65 -15.52 3.86
N SER A 24 8.19 -15.98 4.99
CA SER A 24 8.02 -17.35 5.48
C SER A 24 6.79 -17.49 6.34
N LYS A 25 5.78 -18.26 5.87
CA LYS A 25 4.57 -18.53 6.64
C LYS A 25 4.85 -19.08 8.04
N ARG A 26 5.82 -19.99 8.19
CA ARG A 26 6.20 -20.59 9.48
C ARG A 26 6.72 -19.53 10.47
N ARG A 27 7.60 -18.64 10.02
CA ARG A 27 8.13 -17.55 10.87
C ARG A 27 7.05 -16.53 11.22
N LEU A 28 6.19 -16.19 10.27
CA LEU A 28 5.07 -15.28 10.53
C LEU A 28 4.04 -15.91 11.49
N LEU A 29 3.79 -17.21 11.38
CA LEU A 29 2.93 -17.94 12.32
C LEU A 29 3.49 -17.90 13.74
N GLU A 30 4.80 -18.02 13.90
CA GLU A 30 5.46 -17.90 15.20
C GLU A 30 5.20 -16.55 15.86
N LEU A 31 5.24 -15.45 15.09
CA LEU A 31 4.93 -14.10 15.61
C LEU A 31 3.49 -14.01 16.13
N VAL A 32 2.55 -14.64 15.44
CA VAL A 32 1.13 -14.67 15.85
C VAL A 32 0.95 -15.54 17.10
N GLN A 33 1.54 -16.75 17.12
CA GLN A 33 1.41 -17.68 18.23
C GLN A 33 2.04 -17.16 19.52
N LYS A 34 3.19 -16.49 19.41
CA LYS A 34 3.89 -15.85 20.55
C LYS A 34 3.28 -14.50 20.93
N LYS A 35 2.21 -14.05 20.25
CA LYS A 35 1.53 -12.79 20.48
C LYS A 35 2.42 -11.54 20.37
N TYR A 36 3.48 -11.61 19.54
CA TYR A 36 4.30 -10.44 19.20
C TYR A 36 3.55 -9.47 18.27
N VAL A 37 2.55 -9.98 17.56
CA VAL A 37 1.62 -9.23 16.71
C VAL A 37 0.18 -9.59 17.08
N SER A 38 -0.76 -8.70 16.79
CA SER A 38 -2.18 -8.88 17.14
C SER A 38 -2.87 -9.99 16.34
N GLY A 39 -2.36 -10.33 15.15
CA GLY A 39 -2.90 -11.36 14.28
C GLY A 39 -2.30 -11.28 12.88
N TRP A 40 -2.88 -12.05 11.95
CA TRP A 40 -2.45 -12.08 10.55
C TRP A 40 -2.74 -10.78 9.80
N ASP A 41 -3.62 -9.96 10.32
CA ASP A 41 -4.00 -8.65 9.81
C ASP A 41 -3.27 -7.49 10.49
N ASP A 42 -2.32 -7.78 11.39
CA ASP A 42 -1.49 -6.73 12.01
C ASP A 42 -0.77 -5.92 10.93
N PRO A 43 -0.80 -4.57 10.99
CA PRO A 43 -0.16 -3.71 9.98
C PRO A 43 1.34 -3.97 9.80
N ARG A 44 2.01 -4.59 10.76
CA ARG A 44 3.43 -4.97 10.68
C ARG A 44 3.67 -6.23 9.86
N MET A 45 2.60 -7.00 9.60
CA MET A 45 2.69 -8.27 8.88
C MET A 45 2.67 -8.04 7.36
N PRO A 46 3.53 -8.73 6.59
CA PRO A 46 3.55 -8.65 5.12
C PRO A 46 2.46 -9.54 4.49
N THR A 47 1.27 -9.51 5.05
CA THR A 47 0.09 -10.19 4.52
C THR A 47 -0.78 -9.20 3.75
N LEU A 48 -1.62 -9.67 2.85
CA LEU A 48 -2.58 -8.80 2.16
C LEU A 48 -3.49 -8.05 3.14
N CYS A 49 -3.91 -8.71 4.22
CA CYS A 49 -4.72 -8.08 5.27
C CYS A 49 -3.93 -7.02 6.03
N GLY A 50 -2.66 -7.28 6.36
CA GLY A 50 -1.78 -6.32 7.01
C GLY A 50 -1.48 -5.12 6.12
N LEU A 51 -1.17 -5.34 4.85
CA LEU A 51 -0.95 -4.30 3.86
C LEU A 51 -2.21 -3.43 3.68
N ARG A 52 -3.39 -4.06 3.59
CA ARG A 52 -4.67 -3.34 3.51
C ARG A 52 -4.88 -2.40 4.70
N ARG A 53 -4.62 -2.89 5.91
CA ARG A 53 -4.72 -2.06 7.13
C ARG A 53 -3.70 -0.93 7.18
N ARG A 54 -2.56 -1.09 6.51
CA ARG A 54 -1.56 -0.03 6.35
C ARG A 54 -1.94 1.02 5.31
N GLY A 55 -3.03 0.82 4.55
CA GLY A 55 -3.47 1.75 3.51
C GLY A 55 -2.97 1.42 2.10
N TYR A 56 -2.40 0.23 1.89
CA TYR A 56 -2.07 -0.25 0.55
C TYR A 56 -3.37 -0.56 -0.21
N THR A 57 -3.51 0.04 -1.37
CA THR A 57 -4.70 -0.15 -2.20
C THR A 57 -4.59 -1.40 -3.08
N PRO A 58 -5.71 -2.05 -3.44
CA PRO A 58 -5.68 -3.19 -4.35
C PRO A 58 -5.02 -2.86 -5.69
N GLU A 59 -5.24 -1.65 -6.20
CA GLU A 59 -4.69 -1.15 -7.46
C GLU A 59 -3.17 -1.05 -7.40
N SER A 60 -2.62 -0.52 -6.30
CA SER A 60 -1.17 -0.43 -6.13
C SER A 60 -0.49 -1.79 -6.06
N ILE A 61 -1.15 -2.78 -5.41
CA ILE A 61 -0.64 -4.15 -5.33
C ILE A 61 -0.70 -4.84 -6.71
N ARG A 62 -1.77 -4.62 -7.50
CA ARG A 62 -1.87 -5.12 -8.87
C ARG A 62 -0.80 -4.51 -9.75
N MET A 63 -0.63 -3.18 -9.72
CA MET A 63 0.43 -2.48 -10.44
C MET A 63 1.82 -3.04 -10.12
N PHE A 64 2.09 -3.29 -8.84
CA PHE A 64 3.34 -3.94 -8.43
C PHE A 64 3.47 -5.35 -9.03
N ALA A 65 2.40 -6.16 -8.97
CA ALA A 65 2.41 -7.51 -9.50
C ALA A 65 2.65 -7.54 -11.03
N GLU A 66 2.09 -6.59 -11.76
CA GLU A 66 2.28 -6.42 -13.20
C GLU A 66 3.70 -5.98 -13.54
N LYS A 67 4.26 -5.00 -12.82
CA LYS A 67 5.65 -4.55 -13.01
C LYS A 67 6.67 -5.64 -12.74
N VAL A 68 6.46 -6.46 -11.73
CA VAL A 68 7.35 -7.60 -11.40
C VAL A 68 7.20 -8.73 -12.42
N GLY A 69 6.01 -8.94 -12.95
CA GLY A 69 5.71 -10.02 -13.89
C GLY A 69 5.80 -11.41 -13.26
N VAL A 70 5.79 -12.44 -14.10
CA VAL A 70 5.91 -13.85 -13.71
C VAL A 70 7.24 -14.41 -14.19
N ALA A 71 8.01 -15.00 -13.29
CA ALA A 71 9.29 -15.62 -13.61
C ALA A 71 9.30 -17.09 -13.19
N ARG A 72 10.09 -17.93 -13.92
CA ARG A 72 10.31 -19.33 -13.55
C ARG A 72 11.43 -19.49 -12.49
N ARG A 73 12.36 -18.54 -12.45
CA ARG A 73 13.46 -18.51 -11.48
C ARG A 73 13.12 -17.60 -10.30
N GLU A 74 13.58 -17.95 -9.11
CA GLU A 74 13.43 -17.09 -7.94
C GLU A 74 14.11 -15.74 -8.18
N ILE A 75 13.38 -14.69 -7.85
CA ILE A 75 13.86 -13.31 -7.89
C ILE A 75 13.59 -12.65 -6.53
N VAL A 76 14.49 -11.79 -6.14
CA VAL A 76 14.29 -10.88 -5.01
C VAL A 76 13.95 -9.52 -5.59
N VAL A 77 12.78 -9.02 -5.23
CA VAL A 77 12.28 -7.73 -5.68
C VAL A 77 12.56 -6.70 -4.60
N ASP A 78 12.91 -5.49 -5.00
CA ASP A 78 13.12 -4.42 -4.05
C ASP A 78 11.79 -3.94 -3.46
N MET A 79 11.73 -3.83 -2.13
CA MET A 79 10.58 -3.27 -1.42
C MET A 79 10.25 -1.84 -1.88
N ALA A 80 11.26 -1.07 -2.27
CA ALA A 80 11.10 0.28 -2.81
C ALA A 80 10.20 0.31 -4.06
N LEU A 81 10.16 -0.76 -4.87
CA LEU A 81 9.25 -0.84 -6.02
C LEU A 81 7.79 -0.96 -5.58
N LEU A 82 7.51 -1.71 -4.52
CA LEU A 82 6.17 -1.80 -3.96
C LEU A 82 5.74 -0.44 -3.38
N GLU A 83 6.62 0.21 -2.62
CA GLU A 83 6.37 1.54 -2.07
C GLU A 83 6.17 2.60 -3.15
N TYR A 84 6.92 2.52 -4.24
CA TYR A 84 6.71 3.37 -5.41
C TYR A 84 5.32 3.20 -5.99
N CYS A 85 4.85 1.96 -6.20
CA CYS A 85 3.51 1.70 -6.73
C CYS A 85 2.40 2.26 -5.82
N VAL A 86 2.57 2.15 -4.50
CA VAL A 86 1.64 2.72 -3.53
C VAL A 86 1.63 4.24 -3.61
N ARG A 87 2.79 4.87 -3.65
CA ARG A 87 2.93 6.33 -3.75
C ARG A 87 2.30 6.87 -5.02
N GLU A 88 2.57 6.24 -6.16
CA GLU A 88 1.99 6.60 -7.45
C GLU A 88 0.47 6.58 -7.44
N HIS A 89 -0.12 5.56 -6.83
CA HIS A 89 -1.56 5.45 -6.74
C HIS A 89 -2.15 6.45 -5.74
N LEU A 90 -1.58 6.55 -4.55
CA LEU A 90 -2.07 7.45 -3.50
C LEU A 90 -1.91 8.93 -3.87
N ASN A 91 -0.88 9.29 -4.62
CA ASN A 91 -0.72 10.67 -5.12
C ASN A 91 -1.91 11.14 -5.96
N LYS A 92 -2.61 10.20 -6.62
CA LYS A 92 -3.78 10.51 -7.45
C LYS A 92 -5.11 10.41 -6.71
N THR A 93 -5.18 9.56 -5.67
CA THR A 93 -6.46 9.16 -5.08
C THR A 93 -6.63 9.57 -3.62
N ALA A 94 -5.54 9.77 -2.88
CA ALA A 94 -5.64 10.13 -1.48
C ALA A 94 -6.04 11.60 -1.28
N PRO A 95 -6.96 11.89 -0.36
CA PRO A 95 -7.28 13.27 -0.01
C PRO A 95 -6.05 13.96 0.58
N ARG A 96 -5.81 15.19 0.18
CA ARG A 96 -4.74 16.02 0.71
C ARG A 96 -5.32 17.05 1.64
N VAL A 97 -4.78 17.12 2.84
CA VAL A 97 -5.20 18.06 3.86
C VAL A 97 -3.99 18.82 4.39
N MET A 98 -4.20 20.09 4.72
CA MET A 98 -3.22 20.88 5.45
C MET A 98 -3.49 20.72 6.95
N ALA A 99 -2.42 20.49 7.73
CA ALA A 99 -2.50 20.44 9.17
C ALA A 99 -1.40 21.29 9.80
N VAL A 100 -1.76 22.12 10.79
CA VAL A 100 -0.83 22.92 11.57
C VAL A 100 -0.87 22.41 13.00
N LEU A 101 0.23 21.84 13.50
CA LEU A 101 0.28 21.18 14.81
C LEU A 101 0.35 22.18 15.96
N ASP A 102 1.13 23.27 15.82
CA ASP A 102 1.27 24.32 16.81
C ASP A 102 0.87 25.68 16.21
N PRO A 103 -0.45 25.95 16.04
CA PRO A 103 -0.89 27.15 15.38
C PRO A 103 -0.63 28.41 16.20
N VAL A 104 -0.10 29.44 15.56
CA VAL A 104 -0.05 30.78 16.11
C VAL A 104 -1.30 31.53 15.69
N LYS A 105 -1.99 32.13 16.64
CA LYS A 105 -3.15 32.97 16.34
C LYS A 105 -2.70 34.28 15.72
N VAL A 106 -3.11 34.52 14.47
CA VAL A 106 -2.90 35.79 13.77
C VAL A 106 -4.23 36.55 13.80
N VAL A 107 -4.19 37.80 14.21
CA VAL A 107 -5.34 38.72 14.22
C VAL A 107 -5.08 39.82 13.22
N ILE A 108 -6.01 40.03 12.30
CA ILE A 108 -5.96 41.11 11.30
C ILE A 108 -6.84 42.25 11.79
N ASP A 109 -6.23 43.32 12.31
CA ASP A 109 -6.95 44.40 13.00
C ASP A 109 -7.78 45.27 12.06
N ASN A 110 -7.44 45.32 10.77
CA ASN A 110 -8.12 46.09 9.76
C ASN A 110 -9.06 45.29 8.86
N TYR A 111 -9.41 44.06 9.26
CA TYR A 111 -10.42 43.26 8.54
C TYR A 111 -11.81 43.62 9.02
N PRO A 112 -12.80 43.75 8.11
CA PRO A 112 -14.16 44.11 8.49
C PRO A 112 -14.79 43.11 9.48
N GLU A 113 -15.37 43.63 10.54
CA GLU A 113 -15.98 42.82 11.60
C GLU A 113 -17.19 42.03 11.07
N GLY A 114 -17.20 40.71 11.29
CA GLY A 114 -18.30 39.83 10.87
C GLY A 114 -18.24 39.35 9.42
N GLU A 115 -17.27 39.79 8.64
CA GLU A 115 -17.07 39.26 7.29
C GLU A 115 -16.24 37.96 7.30
N THR A 116 -16.57 37.07 6.35
CA THR A 116 -15.83 35.83 6.13
C THR A 116 -15.53 35.69 4.65
N GLU A 117 -14.28 35.55 4.33
CA GLU A 117 -13.84 35.36 2.95
C GLU A 117 -13.43 33.89 2.73
N TYR A 118 -13.88 33.31 1.64
CA TYR A 118 -13.52 31.95 1.22
C TYR A 118 -12.56 32.02 0.04
N MET A 119 -11.38 31.43 0.21
CA MET A 119 -10.39 31.34 -0.87
C MET A 119 -10.24 29.89 -1.29
N GLU A 120 -10.39 29.60 -2.57
CA GLU A 120 -10.10 28.29 -3.13
C GLU A 120 -8.60 28.17 -3.44
N ILE A 121 -7.96 27.18 -2.84
CA ILE A 121 -6.53 26.90 -3.05
C ILE A 121 -6.41 25.46 -3.52
N GLU A 122 -5.73 25.26 -4.64
CA GLU A 122 -5.48 23.94 -5.20
C GLU A 122 -4.49 23.15 -4.33
N ASN A 123 -4.94 22.06 -3.72
CA ASN A 123 -4.12 21.22 -2.86
C ASN A 123 -3.19 20.27 -3.64
N ASN A 124 -3.48 20.04 -4.92
CA ASN A 124 -2.72 19.14 -5.78
C ASN A 124 -2.68 19.68 -7.21
N PRO A 125 -1.73 20.55 -7.51
CA PRO A 125 -1.49 20.93 -8.90
C PRO A 125 -1.09 19.67 -9.66
N ALA A 126 -1.94 19.21 -10.60
CA ALA A 126 -1.74 18.01 -11.41
C ALA A 126 -0.65 18.21 -12.45
#